data_eba0cb47e03c0931be0233a0a487b45f
#
_entry.id   eba0cb47e03c0931be0233a0a487b45f
#
_cell.length_a   1.000
_cell.length_b   1.000
_cell.length_c   1.000
_cell.angle_alpha   90.00
_cell.angle_beta   90.00
_cell.angle_gamma   90.00
#
_symmetry.space_group_name_H-M   'P 1'
#
loop_
_entity.id
_entity.type
_entity.pdbx_description
1 polymer ?
#
loop_
_entity_poly.entity_id
_entity_poly.type
_entity_poly.pdbx_seq_one_letter_code
_entity_poly.pdbx_strand_id
1 'polypeptide(L)'
;MIASAFAARRAEGRATLVPYVTAGHPDVESTVELLTAISDAGADVLEVGVPFSDPLADGPTIQRSSFASLESGTTVQRVLADVAAFRALRDTPVVLFTYLNPVLSFGVTRFLAEASAAGADGLLLTDLPTGADEQIEDAISEASLDFIRLVAPTTPPERIPEIGRSGSGFLYYISRTGVTGAKSELPEGLEAEVRAIRDVVELPVAVGFGISTPDQAAEVGRLADGVVVGSALVRTLDESGIEAGASFVGALRTALDASR
;
A
#
# COMPACT_ATOMS: atom_id res chain seq x y z
N MET A 1 -13.89 4.14 2.92
CA MET A 1 -13.75 4.36 1.44
C MET A 1 -13.03 3.18 0.78
N ILE A 2 -12.01 2.59 1.42
CA ILE A 2 -11.24 1.45 0.87
C ILE A 2 -12.12 0.25 0.54
N ALA A 3 -12.96 -0.21 1.47
CA ALA A 3 -13.88 -1.33 1.24
C ALA A 3 -14.83 -1.09 0.05
N SER A 4 -15.26 0.15 -0.17
CA SER A 4 -16.11 0.51 -1.32
C SER A 4 -15.35 0.42 -2.65
N ALA A 5 -14.06 0.79 -2.69
CA ALA A 5 -13.22 0.66 -3.88
C ALA A 5 -13.04 -0.82 -4.27
N PHE A 6 -12.74 -1.69 -3.30
CA PHE A 6 -12.65 -3.13 -3.54
C PHE A 6 -14.00 -3.73 -3.98
N ALA A 7 -15.10 -3.34 -3.32
CA ALA A 7 -16.43 -3.83 -3.67
C ALA A 7 -16.85 -3.43 -5.10
N ALA A 8 -16.56 -2.19 -5.51
CA ALA A 8 -16.85 -1.70 -6.86
C ALA A 8 -16.09 -2.52 -7.92
N ARG A 9 -14.78 -2.75 -7.73
CA ARG A 9 -13.98 -3.55 -8.67
C ARG A 9 -14.41 -5.02 -8.70
N ARG A 10 -14.72 -5.59 -7.55
CA ARG A 10 -15.26 -6.96 -7.47
C ARG A 10 -16.58 -7.09 -8.22
N ALA A 11 -17.48 -6.11 -8.11
CA ALA A 11 -18.75 -6.11 -8.84
C ALA A 11 -18.58 -6.07 -10.38
N GLU A 12 -17.46 -5.48 -10.84
CA GLU A 12 -17.06 -5.45 -12.25
C GLU A 12 -16.29 -6.72 -12.67
N GLY A 13 -16.01 -7.63 -11.75
CA GLY A 13 -15.17 -8.81 -11.97
C GLY A 13 -13.69 -8.46 -12.14
N ARG A 14 -13.21 -7.37 -11.52
CA ARG A 14 -11.87 -6.82 -11.67
C ARG A 14 -11.14 -6.75 -10.32
N ALA A 15 -9.82 -6.77 -10.36
CA ALA A 15 -9.00 -6.55 -9.17
C ALA A 15 -8.75 -5.05 -8.95
N THR A 16 -8.66 -4.68 -7.67
CA THR A 16 -8.29 -3.33 -7.22
C THR A 16 -6.81 -3.07 -7.48
N LEU A 17 -6.46 -1.92 -8.06
CA LEU A 17 -5.07 -1.49 -8.26
C LEU A 17 -4.64 -0.56 -7.14
N VAL A 18 -3.59 -0.96 -6.42
CA VAL A 18 -3.04 -0.24 -5.27
C VAL A 18 -1.56 0.10 -5.53
N PRO A 19 -1.24 1.21 -6.20
CA PRO A 19 0.13 1.67 -6.35
C PRO A 19 0.66 2.29 -5.05
N TYR A 20 1.94 1.98 -4.75
CA TYR A 20 2.70 2.57 -3.66
C TYR A 20 3.66 3.63 -4.18
N VAL A 21 3.75 4.75 -3.48
CA VAL A 21 4.77 5.79 -3.68
C VAL A 21 5.35 6.24 -2.35
N THR A 22 6.61 6.67 -2.34
CA THR A 22 7.22 7.32 -1.18
C THR A 22 6.91 8.81 -1.24
N ALA A 23 6.28 9.38 -0.21
CA ALA A 23 6.03 10.81 -0.13
C ALA A 23 7.36 11.60 -0.14
N GLY A 24 7.40 12.73 -0.84
CA GLY A 24 8.62 13.54 -0.99
C GLY A 24 9.65 12.96 -1.96
N HIS A 25 9.29 11.93 -2.74
CA HIS A 25 10.15 11.31 -3.73
C HIS A 25 9.44 11.22 -5.10
N PRO A 26 10.08 11.56 -6.22
CA PRO A 26 11.49 11.97 -6.37
C PRO A 26 11.80 13.41 -5.90
N ASP A 27 10.80 14.22 -5.66
CA ASP A 27 10.95 15.61 -5.20
C ASP A 27 9.90 15.94 -4.13
N VAL A 28 10.30 16.68 -3.09
CA VAL A 28 9.42 17.04 -1.96
C VAL A 28 8.17 17.80 -2.40
N GLU A 29 8.31 18.68 -3.41
CA GLU A 29 7.20 19.50 -3.89
C GLU A 29 6.28 18.76 -4.87
N SER A 30 6.69 17.58 -5.38
CA SER A 30 5.97 16.86 -6.42
C SER A 30 4.95 15.82 -5.90
N THR A 31 4.87 15.58 -4.59
CA THR A 31 4.01 14.53 -4.01
C THR A 31 2.55 14.65 -4.46
N VAL A 32 1.96 15.85 -4.36
CA VAL A 32 0.55 16.07 -4.73
C VAL A 32 0.31 15.87 -6.23
N GLU A 33 1.23 16.35 -7.07
CA GLU A 33 1.20 16.14 -8.52
C GLU A 33 1.27 14.65 -8.85
N LEU A 34 2.21 13.93 -8.25
CA LEU A 34 2.39 12.49 -8.41
C LEU A 34 1.12 11.72 -8.02
N LEU A 35 0.58 11.96 -6.82
CA LEU A 35 -0.64 11.30 -6.35
C LEU A 35 -1.82 11.57 -7.29
N THR A 36 -1.94 12.79 -7.80
CA THR A 36 -2.98 13.17 -8.76
C THR A 36 -2.80 12.42 -10.08
N ALA A 37 -1.59 12.40 -10.63
CA ALA A 37 -1.28 11.75 -11.90
C ALA A 37 -1.55 10.24 -11.86
N ILE A 38 -1.13 9.53 -10.81
CA ILE A 38 -1.37 8.10 -10.68
C ILE A 38 -2.83 7.76 -10.35
N SER A 39 -3.54 8.64 -9.62
CA SER A 39 -4.98 8.53 -9.41
C SER A 39 -5.74 8.62 -10.73
N ASP A 40 -5.44 9.65 -11.55
CA ASP A 40 -6.07 9.86 -12.87
C ASP A 40 -5.72 8.74 -13.86
N ALA A 41 -4.57 8.08 -13.68
CA ALA A 41 -4.15 6.91 -14.47
C ALA A 41 -4.90 5.62 -14.12
N GLY A 42 -5.75 5.61 -13.08
CA GLY A 42 -6.63 4.50 -12.74
C GLY A 42 -6.24 3.72 -11.49
N ALA A 43 -5.50 4.32 -10.56
CA ALA A 43 -5.35 3.78 -9.22
C ALA A 43 -6.70 3.79 -8.48
N ASP A 44 -7.02 2.70 -7.80
CA ASP A 44 -8.25 2.57 -7.00
C ASP A 44 -8.06 2.94 -5.53
N VAL A 45 -6.87 2.68 -5.02
CA VAL A 45 -6.39 3.04 -3.67
C VAL A 45 -4.93 3.44 -3.80
N LEU A 46 -4.47 4.44 -3.07
CA LEU A 46 -3.07 4.87 -3.05
C LEU A 46 -2.40 4.46 -1.74
N GLU A 47 -1.26 3.80 -1.81
CA GLU A 47 -0.37 3.65 -0.65
C GLU A 47 0.68 4.76 -0.67
N VAL A 48 0.69 5.59 0.38
CA VAL A 48 1.62 6.70 0.55
C VAL A 48 2.60 6.36 1.67
N GLY A 49 3.82 6.05 1.29
CA GLY A 49 4.91 5.75 2.21
C GLY A 49 5.36 7.01 2.95
N VAL A 50 5.24 7.01 4.27
CA VAL A 50 5.86 8.00 5.15
C VAL A 50 7.32 7.60 5.32
N PRO A 51 8.29 8.41 4.87
CA PRO A 51 9.69 8.01 4.88
C PRO A 51 10.22 7.80 6.30
N PHE A 52 11.07 6.78 6.45
CA PHE A 52 11.67 6.39 7.71
C PHE A 52 13.15 6.02 7.52
N SER A 53 14.00 6.30 8.53
CA SER A 53 15.46 6.08 8.46
C SER A 53 15.86 4.60 8.51
N ASP A 54 15.03 3.74 9.12
CA ASP A 54 15.35 2.35 9.39
C ASP A 54 14.29 1.37 8.83
N PRO A 55 14.01 1.41 7.51
CA PRO A 55 12.89 0.72 6.88
C PRO A 55 13.22 -0.77 6.64
N LEU A 56 13.33 -1.56 7.71
CA LEU A 56 13.81 -2.95 7.70
C LEU A 56 12.94 -3.92 6.90
N ALA A 57 11.64 -3.62 6.77
CA ALA A 57 10.72 -4.44 5.99
C ALA A 57 10.78 -4.14 4.48
N ASP A 58 11.42 -3.03 4.09
CA ASP A 58 11.44 -2.56 2.71
C ASP A 58 12.61 -3.09 1.91
N GLY A 59 12.38 -3.26 0.61
CA GLY A 59 13.42 -3.57 -0.36
C GLY A 59 14.31 -2.36 -0.69
N PRO A 60 15.49 -2.61 -1.32
CA PRO A 60 16.51 -1.56 -1.55
C PRO A 60 15.98 -0.36 -2.35
N THR A 61 15.01 -0.55 -3.24
CA THR A 61 14.41 0.55 -4.00
C THR A 61 13.61 1.49 -3.10
N ILE A 62 12.74 0.94 -2.24
CA ILE A 62 11.96 1.73 -1.30
C ILE A 62 12.86 2.35 -0.22
N GLN A 63 13.87 1.61 0.26
CA GLN A 63 14.87 2.18 1.18
C GLN A 63 15.54 3.42 0.58
N ARG A 64 16.00 3.36 -0.67
CA ARG A 64 16.64 4.51 -1.33
C ARG A 64 15.69 5.70 -1.48
N SER A 65 14.44 5.47 -1.91
CA SER A 65 13.45 6.55 -2.04
C SER A 65 13.12 7.18 -0.68
N SER A 66 13.03 6.36 0.38
CA SER A 66 12.82 6.83 1.75
C SER A 66 13.99 7.70 2.24
N PHE A 67 15.24 7.26 2.02
CA PHE A 67 16.43 8.06 2.35
C PHE A 67 16.48 9.37 1.57
N ALA A 68 16.28 9.33 0.25
CA ALA A 68 16.29 10.54 -0.58
C ALA A 68 15.24 11.55 -0.12
N SER A 69 14.03 11.06 0.22
CA SER A 69 12.95 11.88 0.74
C SER A 69 13.31 12.55 2.08
N LEU A 70 13.92 11.78 3.01
CA LEU A 70 14.37 12.32 4.30
C LEU A 70 15.50 13.35 4.14
N GLU A 71 16.48 13.08 3.28
CA GLU A 71 17.57 14.02 2.98
C GLU A 71 17.04 15.33 2.37
N SER A 72 15.95 15.26 1.62
CA SER A 72 15.26 16.43 1.06
C SER A 72 14.37 17.15 2.08
N GLY A 73 14.30 16.65 3.34
CA GLY A 73 13.61 17.31 4.44
C GLY A 73 12.13 16.94 4.60
N THR A 74 11.67 15.85 3.99
CA THR A 74 10.29 15.37 4.19
C THR A 74 10.07 14.97 5.64
N THR A 75 8.96 15.43 6.22
CA THR A 75 8.53 15.12 7.58
C THR A 75 7.14 14.52 7.58
N VAL A 76 6.74 13.85 8.67
CA VAL A 76 5.36 13.35 8.86
C VAL A 76 4.33 14.46 8.63
N GLN A 77 4.57 15.65 9.18
CA GLN A 77 3.68 16.80 8.98
C GLN A 77 3.52 17.18 7.50
N ARG A 78 4.63 17.17 6.73
CA ARG A 78 4.59 17.44 5.29
C ARG A 78 3.79 16.39 4.56
N VAL A 79 3.99 15.10 4.85
CA VAL A 79 3.21 14.01 4.25
C VAL A 79 1.71 14.18 4.50
N LEU A 80 1.32 14.49 5.73
CA LEU A 80 -0.10 14.72 6.06
C LEU A 80 -0.67 15.95 5.34
N ALA A 81 0.12 17.02 5.20
CA ALA A 81 -0.29 18.19 4.43
C ALA A 81 -0.46 17.88 2.92
N ASP A 82 0.45 17.08 2.35
CA ASP A 82 0.38 16.64 0.95
C ASP A 82 -0.85 15.73 0.71
N VAL A 83 -1.16 14.83 1.66
CA VAL A 83 -2.40 14.01 1.61
C VAL A 83 -3.62 14.91 1.65
N ALA A 84 -3.69 15.91 2.53
CA ALA A 84 -4.80 16.84 2.61
C ALA A 84 -4.97 17.64 1.30
N ALA A 85 -3.87 18.11 0.72
CA ALA A 85 -3.89 18.81 -0.57
C ALA A 85 -4.35 17.92 -1.72
N PHE A 86 -3.91 16.67 -1.77
CA PHE A 86 -4.40 15.67 -2.73
C PHE A 86 -5.90 15.40 -2.56
N ARG A 87 -6.37 15.19 -1.33
CA ARG A 87 -7.78 14.92 -1.02
C ARG A 87 -8.72 16.09 -1.37
N ALA A 88 -8.21 17.31 -1.42
CA ALA A 88 -8.96 18.46 -1.95
C ALA A 88 -9.18 18.38 -3.48
N LEU A 89 -8.42 17.54 -4.18
CA LEU A 89 -8.47 17.40 -5.66
C LEU A 89 -9.12 16.09 -6.11
N ARG A 90 -9.00 15.00 -5.32
CA ARG A 90 -9.42 13.64 -5.70
C ARG A 90 -9.99 12.88 -4.51
N ASP A 91 -10.94 11.98 -4.81
CA ASP A 91 -11.60 11.12 -3.83
C ASP A 91 -10.95 9.73 -3.72
N THR A 92 -9.86 9.46 -4.45
CA THR A 92 -9.16 8.17 -4.39
C THR A 92 -8.66 7.91 -2.96
N PRO A 93 -9.05 6.78 -2.34
CA PRO A 93 -8.65 6.46 -0.97
C PRO A 93 -7.15 6.40 -0.78
N VAL A 94 -6.67 6.85 0.38
CA VAL A 94 -5.25 6.90 0.75
C VAL A 94 -4.99 6.03 1.97
N VAL A 95 -4.05 5.11 1.85
CA VAL A 95 -3.45 4.34 2.96
C VAL A 95 -2.09 4.94 3.28
N LEU A 96 -1.87 5.37 4.52
CA LEU A 96 -0.54 5.72 5.00
C LEU A 96 0.23 4.44 5.32
N PHE A 97 1.36 4.24 4.64
CA PHE A 97 2.24 3.10 4.86
C PHE A 97 3.47 3.57 5.63
N THR A 98 3.69 3.03 6.83
CA THR A 98 4.80 3.47 7.67
C THR A 98 5.24 2.39 8.67
N TYR A 99 6.10 2.80 9.59
CA TYR A 99 6.61 2.04 10.73
C TYR A 99 6.08 2.63 12.04
N LEU A 100 6.16 1.85 13.10
CA LEU A 100 5.66 2.27 14.41
C LEU A 100 6.46 3.46 14.98
N ASN A 101 7.78 3.47 14.79
CA ASN A 101 8.62 4.51 15.38
C ASN A 101 8.31 5.95 14.91
N PRO A 102 8.10 6.26 13.62
CA PRO A 102 7.60 7.57 13.19
C PRO A 102 6.30 7.98 13.88
N VAL A 103 5.36 7.03 14.05
CA VAL A 103 4.07 7.30 14.74
C VAL A 103 4.28 7.59 16.22
N LEU A 104 5.12 6.81 16.90
CA LEU A 104 5.48 7.05 18.31
C LEU A 104 6.16 8.41 18.50
N SER A 105 7.11 8.74 17.62
CA SER A 105 7.86 10.00 17.68
C SER A 105 6.97 11.22 17.43
N PHE A 106 5.95 11.10 16.59
CA PHE A 106 4.96 12.14 16.33
C PHE A 106 3.91 12.23 17.47
N GLY A 107 3.72 11.14 18.20
CA GLY A 107 2.68 10.92 19.20
C GLY A 107 1.46 10.22 18.60
N VAL A 108 1.14 9.01 19.06
CA VAL A 108 0.12 8.13 18.49
C VAL A 108 -1.22 8.84 18.29
N THR A 109 -1.78 9.38 19.38
CA THR A 109 -3.08 10.07 19.34
C THR A 109 -3.10 11.25 18.38
N ARG A 110 -2.00 12.02 18.35
CA ARG A 110 -1.84 13.17 17.46
C ARG A 110 -1.75 12.71 16.00
N PHE A 111 -0.95 11.68 15.73
CA PHE A 111 -0.79 11.13 14.38
C PHE A 111 -2.14 10.65 13.81
N LEU A 112 -2.87 9.86 14.59
CA LEU A 112 -4.17 9.32 14.17
C LEU A 112 -5.20 10.42 13.90
N ALA A 113 -5.25 11.43 14.77
CA ALA A 113 -6.15 12.57 14.60
C ALA A 113 -5.79 13.41 13.36
N GLU A 114 -4.50 13.74 13.17
CA GLU A 114 -4.05 14.55 12.02
C GLU A 114 -4.13 13.75 10.71
N ALA A 115 -3.87 12.44 10.70
CA ALA A 115 -4.03 11.57 9.54
C ALA A 115 -5.49 11.49 9.08
N SER A 116 -6.42 11.28 10.02
CA SER A 116 -7.86 11.30 9.73
C SER A 116 -8.31 12.67 9.22
N ALA A 117 -7.86 13.76 9.84
CA ALA A 117 -8.19 15.13 9.42
C ALA A 117 -7.60 15.47 8.04
N ALA A 118 -6.45 14.93 7.68
CA ALA A 118 -5.86 15.04 6.34
C ALA A 118 -6.64 14.24 5.27
N GLY A 119 -7.56 13.38 5.67
CA GLY A 119 -8.37 12.57 4.77
C GLY A 119 -7.70 11.26 4.36
N ALA A 120 -6.74 10.76 5.15
CA ALA A 120 -6.30 9.38 5.02
C ALA A 120 -7.46 8.43 5.38
N ASP A 121 -7.57 7.33 4.64
CA ASP A 121 -8.64 6.33 4.83
C ASP A 121 -8.14 5.08 5.56
N GLY A 122 -6.83 4.84 5.55
CA GLY A 122 -6.23 3.69 6.21
C GLY A 122 -4.81 3.92 6.67
N LEU A 123 -4.36 3.03 7.53
CA LEU A 123 -3.01 2.97 8.08
C LEU A 123 -2.47 1.54 7.97
N LEU A 124 -1.25 1.40 7.51
CA LEU A 124 -0.48 0.16 7.52
C LEU A 124 0.80 0.40 8.31
N LEU A 125 0.98 -0.35 9.40
CA LEU A 125 2.21 -0.38 10.19
C LEU A 125 2.93 -1.70 9.94
N THR A 126 4.11 -1.62 9.32
CA THR A 126 4.85 -2.81 8.88
C THR A 126 5.43 -3.65 10.02
N ASP A 127 5.66 -3.02 11.17
CA ASP A 127 6.36 -3.56 12.33
C ASP A 127 5.50 -3.62 13.61
N LEU A 128 4.16 -3.55 13.47
CA LEU A 128 3.21 -3.78 14.58
C LEU A 128 2.43 -5.09 14.34
N PRO A 129 2.94 -6.24 14.80
CA PRO A 129 2.21 -7.51 14.71
C PRO A 129 0.92 -7.49 15.55
N THR A 130 -0.10 -8.21 15.09
CA THR A 130 -1.36 -8.37 15.83
C THR A 130 -1.12 -8.88 17.26
N GLY A 131 -1.65 -8.16 18.24
CA GLY A 131 -1.52 -8.46 19.68
C GLY A 131 -0.17 -8.03 20.29
N ALA A 132 0.65 -7.24 19.59
CA ALA A 132 1.92 -6.76 20.12
C ALA A 132 1.78 -5.59 21.10
N ASP A 133 0.80 -4.71 20.86
CA ASP A 133 0.50 -3.56 21.74
C ASP A 133 -0.99 -3.22 21.66
N GLU A 134 -1.76 -3.74 22.61
CA GLU A 134 -3.21 -3.56 22.67
C GLU A 134 -3.61 -2.09 22.74
N GLN A 135 -2.85 -1.23 23.44
CA GLN A 135 -3.19 0.18 23.58
C GLN A 135 -3.09 0.93 22.25
N ILE A 136 -2.06 0.63 21.46
CA ILE A 136 -1.90 1.23 20.12
C ILE A 136 -2.95 0.66 19.16
N GLU A 137 -3.22 -0.65 19.21
CA GLU A 137 -4.22 -1.28 18.35
C GLU A 137 -5.62 -0.76 18.65
N ASP A 138 -5.97 -0.58 19.92
CA ASP A 138 -7.24 0.04 20.34
C ASP A 138 -7.33 1.49 19.85
N ALA A 139 -6.28 2.28 20.03
CA ALA A 139 -6.25 3.66 19.55
C ALA A 139 -6.44 3.77 18.02
N ILE A 140 -5.85 2.85 17.25
CA ILE A 140 -6.04 2.79 15.78
C ILE A 140 -7.48 2.36 15.46
N SER A 141 -8.02 1.37 16.18
CA SER A 141 -9.41 0.89 16.00
C SER A 141 -10.46 1.95 16.30
N GLU A 142 -10.19 2.83 17.26
CA GLU A 142 -11.06 3.96 17.63
C GLU A 142 -10.93 5.14 16.64
N ALA A 143 -9.84 5.20 15.87
CA ALA A 143 -9.65 6.19 14.82
C ALA A 143 -10.53 5.87 13.60
N SER A 144 -10.85 6.89 12.80
CA SER A 144 -11.61 6.73 11.56
C SER A 144 -10.73 6.23 10.40
N LEU A 145 -9.76 5.34 10.68
CA LEU A 145 -8.82 4.78 9.72
C LEU A 145 -8.99 3.26 9.65
N ASP A 146 -9.02 2.72 8.43
CA ASP A 146 -8.90 1.28 8.25
C ASP A 146 -7.51 0.82 8.67
N PHE A 147 -7.41 -0.26 9.46
CA PHE A 147 -6.12 -0.82 9.86
C PHE A 147 -5.73 -1.99 8.95
N ILE A 148 -4.87 -1.73 7.97
CA ILE A 148 -4.42 -2.72 7.00
C ILE A 148 -3.40 -3.64 7.66
N ARG A 149 -3.72 -4.93 7.72
CA ARG A 149 -2.85 -5.95 8.30
C ARG A 149 -2.05 -6.70 7.24
N LEU A 150 -0.86 -7.12 7.62
CA LEU A 150 0.07 -7.88 6.78
C LEU A 150 0.03 -9.37 7.12
N VAL A 151 0.06 -10.18 6.08
CA VAL A 151 0.29 -11.63 6.13
C VAL A 151 1.41 -11.98 5.15
N ALA A 152 2.29 -12.89 5.55
CA ALA A 152 3.42 -13.35 4.76
C ALA A 152 3.43 -14.89 4.66
N PRO A 153 4.18 -15.50 3.74
CA PRO A 153 4.32 -16.96 3.66
C PRO A 153 4.82 -17.62 4.95
N THR A 154 5.49 -16.85 5.81
CA THR A 154 5.97 -17.29 7.13
C THR A 154 4.93 -17.15 8.24
N THR A 155 3.77 -16.56 7.95
CA THR A 155 2.68 -16.44 8.94
C THR A 155 2.05 -17.80 9.20
N PRO A 156 2.01 -18.28 10.46
CA PRO A 156 1.35 -19.53 10.79
C PRO A 156 -0.13 -19.50 10.37
N PRO A 157 -0.63 -20.53 9.67
CA PRO A 157 -2.01 -20.55 9.15
C PRO A 157 -3.08 -20.30 10.21
N GLU A 158 -2.86 -20.80 11.42
CA GLU A 158 -3.78 -20.62 12.56
C GLU A 158 -3.90 -19.16 13.03
N ARG A 159 -2.93 -18.30 12.71
CA ARG A 159 -2.97 -16.86 13.04
C ARG A 159 -3.70 -16.02 12.02
N ILE A 160 -3.83 -16.50 10.77
CA ILE A 160 -4.43 -15.72 9.68
C ILE A 160 -5.86 -15.24 10.01
N PRO A 161 -6.77 -16.09 10.56
CA PRO A 161 -8.10 -15.65 10.94
C PRO A 161 -8.12 -14.55 12.02
N GLU A 162 -7.19 -14.60 12.98
CA GLU A 162 -7.04 -13.58 14.02
C GLU A 162 -6.58 -12.25 13.41
N ILE A 163 -5.56 -12.29 12.57
CA ILE A 163 -5.03 -11.13 11.85
C ILE A 163 -6.13 -10.49 10.98
N GLY A 164 -6.92 -11.31 10.25
CA GLY A 164 -8.04 -10.82 9.46
C GLY A 164 -9.11 -10.11 10.29
N ARG A 165 -9.44 -10.64 11.49
CA ARG A 165 -10.42 -10.01 12.38
C ARG A 165 -9.93 -8.74 13.06
N SER A 166 -8.62 -8.59 13.25
CA SER A 166 -8.01 -7.40 13.86
C SER A 166 -7.74 -6.27 12.85
N GLY A 167 -7.98 -6.53 11.55
CA GLY A 167 -7.80 -5.57 10.47
C GLY A 167 -9.11 -5.08 9.90
N SER A 168 -9.00 -4.06 9.04
CA SER A 168 -10.11 -3.52 8.22
C SER A 168 -9.60 -3.05 6.86
N GLY A 169 -10.50 -2.66 5.97
CA GLY A 169 -10.16 -2.26 4.60
C GLY A 169 -9.81 -3.45 3.71
N PHE A 170 -8.60 -3.96 3.79
CA PHE A 170 -8.13 -5.17 3.11
C PHE A 170 -7.00 -5.85 3.89
N LEU A 171 -6.76 -7.12 3.58
CA LEU A 171 -5.60 -7.87 4.07
C LEU A 171 -4.50 -7.81 3.00
N TYR A 172 -3.31 -7.36 3.40
CA TYR A 172 -2.16 -7.29 2.49
C TYR A 172 -1.35 -8.58 2.60
N TYR A 173 -1.30 -9.37 1.53
CA TYR A 173 -0.44 -10.54 1.44
C TYR A 173 0.87 -10.22 0.75
N ILE A 174 1.98 -10.36 1.48
CA ILE A 174 3.33 -10.23 0.94
C ILE A 174 3.72 -11.56 0.32
N SER A 175 3.70 -11.66 -1.02
CA SER A 175 3.88 -12.93 -1.72
C SER A 175 5.32 -13.49 -1.72
N ARG A 176 6.29 -12.75 -1.18
CA ARG A 176 7.70 -13.18 -1.11
C ARG A 176 8.35 -12.75 0.19
N THR A 177 9.17 -13.63 0.78
CA THR A 177 10.10 -13.31 1.86
C THR A 177 11.48 -13.03 1.28
N GLY A 178 12.04 -11.86 1.60
CA GLY A 178 13.40 -11.46 1.20
C GLY A 178 13.48 -10.36 0.15
N VAL A 179 14.58 -9.61 0.22
CA VAL A 179 14.92 -8.47 -0.63
C VAL A 179 15.33 -8.98 -2.01
N THR A 180 14.41 -9.14 -2.94
CA THR A 180 14.73 -9.69 -4.25
C THR A 180 14.52 -8.67 -5.36
N GLY A 181 15.49 -8.64 -6.29
CA GLY A 181 15.35 -7.93 -7.55
C GLY A 181 14.23 -8.55 -8.42
N ALA A 182 13.81 -7.82 -9.45
CA ALA A 182 12.77 -8.24 -10.38
C ALA A 182 13.07 -9.64 -10.95
N LYS A 183 12.21 -10.62 -10.60
CA LYS A 183 12.16 -11.92 -11.29
C LYS A 183 10.99 -11.89 -12.25
N SER A 184 11.15 -12.55 -13.39
CA SER A 184 10.15 -12.59 -14.46
C SER A 184 8.91 -13.46 -14.13
N GLU A 185 8.98 -14.29 -13.09
CA GLU A 185 7.92 -15.26 -12.77
C GLU A 185 7.36 -15.04 -11.36
N LEU A 186 6.06 -15.24 -11.21
CA LEU A 186 5.38 -15.24 -9.91
C LEU A 186 5.84 -16.45 -9.07
N PRO A 187 5.75 -16.39 -7.72
CA PRO A 187 6.10 -17.52 -6.87
C PRO A 187 5.26 -18.75 -7.19
N GLU A 188 5.92 -19.91 -7.28
CA GLU A 188 5.19 -21.18 -7.29
C GLU A 188 4.30 -21.31 -6.04
N GLY A 189 3.04 -21.72 -6.23
CA GLY A 189 2.11 -21.90 -5.11
C GLY A 189 1.30 -20.66 -4.72
N LEU A 190 1.55 -19.47 -5.32
CA LEU A 190 0.81 -18.24 -5.00
C LEU A 190 -0.71 -18.41 -5.02
N GLU A 191 -1.24 -19.12 -6.02
CA GLU A 191 -2.69 -19.37 -6.13
C GLU A 191 -3.22 -20.14 -4.92
N ALA A 192 -2.52 -21.20 -4.50
CA ALA A 192 -2.93 -22.02 -3.37
C ALA A 192 -2.84 -21.22 -2.05
N GLU A 193 -1.82 -20.39 -1.89
CA GLU A 193 -1.64 -19.54 -0.72
C GLU A 193 -2.73 -18.47 -0.62
N VAL A 194 -3.02 -17.74 -1.71
CA VAL A 194 -4.09 -16.74 -1.75
C VAL A 194 -5.44 -17.37 -1.49
N ARG A 195 -5.72 -18.53 -2.09
CA ARG A 195 -6.96 -19.28 -1.84
C ARG A 195 -7.10 -19.67 -0.37
N ALA A 196 -6.06 -20.22 0.24
CA ALA A 196 -6.07 -20.63 1.64
C ALA A 196 -6.33 -19.44 2.59
N ILE A 197 -5.80 -18.25 2.27
CA ILE A 197 -6.08 -17.03 3.02
C ILE A 197 -7.55 -16.61 2.84
N ARG A 198 -8.05 -16.57 1.61
CA ARG A 198 -9.43 -16.16 1.30
C ARG A 198 -10.48 -17.08 1.91
N ASP A 199 -10.15 -18.35 2.12
CA ASP A 199 -11.07 -19.33 2.73
C ASP A 199 -11.30 -19.06 4.24
N VAL A 200 -10.41 -18.30 4.89
CA VAL A 200 -10.44 -18.09 6.35
C VAL A 200 -10.55 -16.61 6.78
N VAL A 201 -10.56 -15.66 5.82
CA VAL A 201 -10.73 -14.24 6.09
C VAL A 201 -11.91 -13.65 5.31
N GLU A 202 -12.60 -12.67 5.90
CA GLU A 202 -13.72 -11.97 5.25
C GLU A 202 -13.26 -10.74 4.45
N LEU A 203 -12.09 -10.19 4.80
CA LEU A 203 -11.52 -9.02 4.13
C LEU A 203 -11.08 -9.36 2.70
N PRO A 204 -11.17 -8.40 1.76
CA PRO A 204 -10.52 -8.54 0.47
C PRO A 204 -9.01 -8.77 0.65
N VAL A 205 -8.43 -9.61 -0.20
CA VAL A 205 -6.99 -9.91 -0.15
C VAL A 205 -6.29 -9.21 -1.30
N ALA A 206 -5.37 -8.29 -0.99
CA ALA A 206 -4.48 -7.66 -1.96
C ALA A 206 -3.10 -8.31 -1.90
N VAL A 207 -2.55 -8.63 -3.06
CA VAL A 207 -1.23 -9.26 -3.19
C VAL A 207 -0.21 -8.24 -3.68
N GLY A 208 0.90 -8.16 -2.99
CA GLY A 208 2.02 -7.33 -3.37
C GLY A 208 3.35 -8.04 -3.26
N PHE A 209 4.39 -7.34 -3.67
CA PHE A 209 5.76 -7.75 -3.65
C PHE A 209 6.25 -8.44 -4.93
N GLY A 210 7.06 -7.72 -5.68
CA GLY A 210 7.74 -8.23 -6.87
C GLY A 210 6.96 -8.08 -8.18
N ILE A 211 5.73 -7.56 -8.16
CA ILE A 211 4.96 -7.25 -9.37
C ILE A 211 5.61 -6.07 -10.08
N SER A 212 6.04 -6.26 -11.31
CA SER A 212 6.84 -5.29 -12.05
C SER A 212 6.41 -5.08 -13.50
N THR A 213 5.46 -5.87 -13.99
CA THR A 213 4.93 -5.76 -15.34
C THR A 213 3.40 -5.81 -15.36
N PRO A 214 2.75 -5.26 -16.41
CA PRO A 214 1.31 -5.39 -16.60
C PRO A 214 0.83 -6.84 -16.67
N ASP A 215 1.60 -7.74 -17.30
CA ASP A 215 1.24 -9.16 -17.39
C ASP A 215 1.22 -9.86 -16.03
N GLN A 216 2.21 -9.57 -15.18
CA GLN A 216 2.23 -10.07 -13.80
C GLN A 216 1.05 -9.52 -12.99
N ALA A 217 0.73 -8.23 -13.14
CA ALA A 217 -0.43 -7.62 -12.49
C ALA A 217 -1.73 -8.31 -12.93
N ALA A 218 -1.89 -8.57 -14.23
CA ALA A 218 -3.04 -9.29 -14.78
C ALA A 218 -3.14 -10.72 -14.23
N GLU A 219 -2.03 -11.43 -14.09
CA GLU A 219 -1.98 -12.78 -13.54
C GLU A 219 -2.38 -12.79 -12.05
N VAL A 220 -1.80 -11.90 -11.24
CA VAL A 220 -2.17 -11.76 -9.82
C VAL A 220 -3.61 -11.30 -9.65
N GLY A 221 -4.09 -10.40 -10.53
CA GLY A 221 -5.46 -9.90 -10.50
C GLY A 221 -6.53 -10.96 -10.74
N ARG A 222 -6.18 -12.11 -11.37
CA ARG A 222 -7.08 -13.27 -11.46
C ARG A 222 -7.15 -14.10 -10.18
N LEU A 223 -6.15 -13.97 -9.30
CA LEU A 223 -6.03 -14.78 -8.09
C LEU A 223 -6.51 -14.03 -6.83
N ALA A 224 -6.33 -12.71 -6.80
CA ALA A 224 -6.54 -11.86 -5.63
C ALA A 224 -7.59 -10.76 -5.89
N ASP A 225 -8.10 -10.15 -4.82
CA ASP A 225 -9.05 -9.04 -4.90
C ASP A 225 -8.37 -7.71 -5.22
N GLY A 226 -7.05 -7.62 -5.01
CA GLY A 226 -6.25 -6.44 -5.31
C GLY A 226 -4.79 -6.76 -5.63
N VAL A 227 -4.15 -5.82 -6.31
CA VAL A 227 -2.75 -5.90 -6.75
C VAL A 227 -2.01 -4.66 -6.25
N VAL A 228 -0.96 -4.87 -5.45
CA VAL A 228 -0.13 -3.78 -4.93
C VAL A 228 1.19 -3.72 -5.70
N VAL A 229 1.54 -2.53 -6.21
CA VAL A 229 2.75 -2.31 -7.01
C VAL A 229 3.54 -1.14 -6.45
N GLY A 230 4.72 -1.41 -5.89
CA GLY A 230 5.59 -0.40 -5.29
C GLY A 230 6.91 -0.22 -6.03
N SER A 231 7.87 -1.11 -5.79
CA SER A 231 9.27 -0.95 -6.26
C SER A 231 9.41 -0.72 -7.77
N ALA A 232 8.52 -1.27 -8.59
CA ALA A 232 8.54 -1.04 -10.03
C ALA A 232 8.13 0.39 -10.37
N LEU A 233 7.07 0.91 -9.73
CA LEU A 233 6.63 2.28 -9.91
C LEU A 233 7.70 3.26 -9.42
N VAL A 234 8.27 3.06 -8.23
CA VAL A 234 9.34 3.92 -7.69
C VAL A 234 10.54 3.95 -8.64
N ARG A 235 10.97 2.82 -9.21
CA ARG A 235 12.03 2.81 -10.22
C ARG A 235 11.66 3.60 -11.49
N THR A 236 10.42 3.46 -11.96
CA THR A 236 9.97 4.21 -13.14
C THR A 236 9.99 5.71 -12.88
N LEU A 237 9.60 6.13 -11.66
CA LEU A 237 9.68 7.52 -11.23
C LEU A 237 11.12 8.03 -11.19
N ASP A 238 12.07 7.23 -10.64
CA ASP A 238 13.49 7.56 -10.59
C ASP A 238 14.10 7.75 -11.98
N GLU A 239 13.77 6.85 -12.91
CA GLU A 239 14.39 6.79 -14.24
C GLU A 239 13.76 7.76 -15.24
N SER A 240 12.45 8.03 -15.12
CA SER A 240 11.68 8.65 -16.20
C SER A 240 10.61 9.66 -15.73
N GLY A 241 10.49 9.91 -14.42
CA GLY A 241 9.62 10.94 -13.85
C GLY A 241 8.14 10.56 -13.76
N ILE A 242 7.33 11.55 -13.34
CA ILE A 242 5.92 11.36 -12.98
C ILE A 242 5.07 10.91 -14.17
N GLU A 243 5.28 11.47 -15.34
CA GLU A 243 4.52 11.15 -16.56
C GLU A 243 4.66 9.67 -16.96
N ALA A 244 5.90 9.16 -16.87
CA ALA A 244 6.19 7.74 -17.09
C ALA A 244 5.58 6.85 -15.99
N GLY A 245 5.64 7.29 -14.74
CA GLY A 245 4.98 6.60 -13.62
C GLY A 245 3.46 6.49 -13.81
N ALA A 246 2.80 7.58 -14.20
CA ALA A 246 1.37 7.57 -14.52
C ALA A 246 1.05 6.66 -15.72
N SER A 247 1.85 6.71 -16.78
CA SER A 247 1.72 5.81 -17.93
C SER A 247 1.86 4.34 -17.54
N PHE A 248 2.79 4.03 -16.64
CA PHE A 248 2.97 2.68 -16.11
C PHE A 248 1.74 2.21 -15.32
N VAL A 249 1.19 3.06 -14.43
CA VAL A 249 -0.06 2.77 -13.68
C VAL A 249 -1.23 2.55 -14.66
N GLY A 250 -1.36 3.36 -15.71
CA GLY A 250 -2.36 3.19 -16.76
C GLY A 250 -2.24 1.86 -17.51
N ALA A 251 -1.00 1.41 -17.78
CA ALA A 251 -0.76 0.10 -18.39
C ALA A 251 -1.14 -1.06 -17.45
N LEU A 252 -0.83 -0.95 -16.14
CA LEU A 252 -1.27 -1.92 -15.13
C LEU A 252 -2.81 -1.99 -15.07
N ARG A 253 -3.50 -0.84 -15.03
CA ARG A 253 -4.97 -0.77 -15.02
C ARG A 253 -5.57 -1.44 -16.24
N THR A 254 -5.05 -1.13 -17.43
CA THR A 254 -5.49 -1.75 -18.68
C THR A 254 -5.34 -3.27 -18.68
N ALA A 255 -4.23 -3.78 -18.18
CA ALA A 255 -3.98 -5.20 -18.08
C ALA A 255 -4.93 -5.90 -17.10
N LEU A 256 -5.17 -5.28 -15.93
CA LEU A 256 -6.13 -5.77 -14.94
C LEU A 256 -7.56 -5.77 -15.49
N ASP A 257 -7.94 -4.78 -16.29
CA ASP A 257 -9.27 -4.70 -16.91
C ASP A 257 -9.48 -5.76 -18.01
N ALA A 258 -8.40 -6.19 -18.67
CA ALA A 258 -8.43 -7.23 -19.70
C ALA A 258 -8.36 -8.66 -19.13
N SER A 259 -8.02 -8.83 -17.85
CA SER A 259 -7.69 -10.12 -17.23
C SER A 259 -8.89 -10.90 -16.68
N ARG A 260 -10.06 -10.83 -17.31
CA ARG A 260 -11.29 -11.54 -16.91
C ARG A 260 -11.19 -13.04 -17.01
#